data_d6dff3bd8c1602a10347ab630f3fb02b
#
_entry.id   d6dff3bd8c1602a10347ab630f3fb02b
#
_cell.length_a   1.000
_cell.length_b   1.000
_cell.length_c   1.000
_cell.angle_alpha   90.00
_cell.angle_beta   90.00
_cell.angle_gamma   90.00
#
_symmetry.space_group_name_H-M   'P 1'
#
loop_
_entity.id
_entity.type
_entity.pdbx_description
1 polymer ?
#
loop_
_entity_poly.entity_id
_entity_poly.type
_entity_poly.pdbx_seq_one_letter_code
_entity_poly.pdbx_strand_id
1 'polypeptide(L)'
;MYYNTLIKTQGELIMKLYIEEKVVNIPVDIAWKALKEMNVWLPKLSTNKGVDYDKDGVFFKQGRKYKVTSKEGVVMDSEIYSVDEANMEIEIHAEHKHLKSILKCRVIDLGNKTCKLMRTQGYPGWFGVIFTAFWGKRESGETAEYLDVWEEYAKTLLN
;
A
#
# COMPACT_ATOMS: atom_id res chain seq x y z
N MET A 1 -4.69 -12.75 6.49
CA MET A 1 -4.97 -13.88 5.58
C MET A 1 -4.47 -13.49 4.20
N TYR A 2 -3.61 -14.27 3.63
CA TYR A 2 -2.92 -13.96 2.38
C TYR A 2 -3.50 -14.77 1.22
N TYR A 3 -3.90 -14.09 0.15
CA TYR A 3 -4.43 -14.73 -1.05
C TYR A 3 -3.63 -14.29 -2.29
N ASN A 4 -3.27 -15.26 -3.14
CA ASN A 4 -2.77 -15.02 -4.47
C ASN A 4 -3.91 -15.26 -5.48
N THR A 5 -4.35 -14.22 -6.14
CA THR A 5 -5.39 -14.31 -7.17
C THR A 5 -4.81 -13.89 -8.52
N LEU A 6 -5.00 -14.75 -9.53
CA LEU A 6 -4.71 -14.38 -10.93
C LEU A 6 -5.96 -13.72 -11.50
N ILE A 7 -5.86 -12.47 -11.91
CA ILE A 7 -6.94 -11.76 -12.59
C ILE A 7 -6.58 -11.61 -14.07
N LYS A 8 -7.48 -12.08 -14.94
CA LYS A 8 -7.49 -11.70 -16.36
C LYS A 8 -8.22 -10.37 -16.49
N THR A 9 -7.52 -9.32 -16.87
CA THR A 9 -8.17 -8.12 -17.38
C THR A 9 -8.56 -8.34 -18.86
N GLN A 10 -9.68 -7.76 -19.28
CA GLN A 10 -10.10 -7.87 -20.70
C GLN A 10 -8.97 -7.34 -21.58
N GLY A 11 -8.35 -8.25 -22.31
CA GLY A 11 -7.44 -7.95 -23.41
C GLY A 11 -5.94 -8.01 -23.10
N GLU A 12 -5.39 -8.98 -22.31
CA GLU A 12 -3.97 -9.37 -22.42
C GLU A 12 -3.03 -9.33 -21.21
N LEU A 13 -3.39 -8.96 -20.01
CA LEU A 13 -2.39 -9.07 -18.94
C LEU A 13 -2.88 -9.90 -17.76
N ILE A 14 -2.27 -11.08 -17.60
CA ILE A 14 -2.36 -11.84 -16.34
C ILE A 14 -1.52 -11.06 -15.32
N MET A 15 -2.20 -10.43 -14.37
CA MET A 15 -1.56 -9.77 -13.23
C MET A 15 -1.77 -10.64 -12.00
N LYS A 16 -0.68 -10.96 -11.30
CA LYS A 16 -0.75 -11.62 -10.00
C LYS A 16 -1.01 -10.57 -8.94
N LEU A 17 -2.07 -10.78 -8.15
CA LEU A 17 -2.40 -9.93 -7.01
C LEU A 17 -1.95 -10.59 -5.71
N TYR A 18 -1.34 -9.80 -4.86
CA TYR A 18 -1.01 -10.12 -3.47
C TYR A 18 -2.00 -9.38 -2.59
N ILE A 19 -2.85 -10.15 -1.90
CA ILE A 19 -3.90 -9.60 -1.05
C ILE A 19 -3.58 -9.99 0.39
N GLU A 20 -3.49 -9.02 1.27
CA GLU A 20 -3.35 -9.22 2.71
C GLU A 20 -4.47 -8.47 3.43
N GLU A 21 -5.05 -9.13 4.41
CA GLU A 21 -6.10 -8.58 5.25
C GLU A 21 -5.76 -8.79 6.73
N LYS A 22 -6.06 -7.78 7.55
CA LYS A 22 -5.87 -7.84 9.00
C LYS A 22 -7.04 -7.19 9.72
N VAL A 23 -7.68 -7.94 10.62
CA VAL A 23 -8.69 -7.40 11.53
C VAL A 23 -8.00 -6.80 12.74
N VAL A 24 -8.34 -5.56 13.08
CA VAL A 24 -7.73 -4.79 14.17
C VAL A 24 -8.78 -4.16 15.05
N ASN A 25 -8.50 -4.06 16.36
CA ASN A 25 -9.37 -3.41 17.35
C ASN A 25 -9.08 -1.90 17.38
N ILE A 26 -9.36 -1.24 16.28
CA ILE A 26 -9.15 0.19 16.07
C ILE A 26 -10.42 0.74 15.36
N PRO A 27 -10.95 1.91 15.80
CA PRO A 27 -12.02 2.58 15.09
C PRO A 27 -11.65 2.86 13.62
N VAL A 28 -12.62 2.73 12.73
CA VAL A 28 -12.41 2.85 11.29
C VAL A 28 -11.85 4.23 10.87
N ASP A 29 -12.32 5.29 11.53
CA ASP A 29 -11.84 6.67 11.29
C ASP A 29 -10.39 6.88 11.70
N ILE A 30 -9.96 6.24 12.79
CA ILE A 30 -8.56 6.27 13.24
C ILE A 30 -7.65 5.49 12.27
N ALA A 31 -8.09 4.32 11.83
CA ALA A 31 -7.34 3.53 10.85
C ALA A 31 -7.22 4.28 9.51
N TRP A 32 -8.30 4.93 9.06
CA TRP A 32 -8.30 5.76 7.87
C TRP A 32 -7.40 6.99 8.02
N LYS A 33 -7.46 7.68 9.18
CA LYS A 33 -6.56 8.78 9.48
C LYS A 33 -5.09 8.35 9.42
N ALA A 34 -4.77 7.19 10.00
CA ALA A 34 -3.42 6.64 9.94
C ALA A 34 -2.95 6.38 8.50
N LEU A 35 -3.84 5.88 7.62
CA LEU A 35 -3.52 5.70 6.21
C LEU A 35 -3.23 7.03 5.52
N LYS A 36 -3.98 8.08 5.84
CA LYS A 36 -3.75 9.43 5.30
C LYS A 36 -2.39 10.02 5.72
N GLU A 37 -1.83 9.54 6.80
CA GLU A 37 -0.52 9.95 7.32
C GLU A 37 0.59 8.94 6.95
N MET A 38 0.42 8.19 5.85
CA MET A 38 1.36 7.14 5.43
C MET A 38 2.79 7.65 5.20
N ASN A 39 2.99 8.90 4.88
CA ASN A 39 4.32 9.52 4.76
C ASN A 39 5.09 9.52 6.09
N VAL A 40 4.42 9.40 7.23
CA VAL A 40 5.04 9.36 8.57
C VAL A 40 5.53 7.95 8.92
N TRP A 41 4.77 6.92 8.55
CA TRP A 41 5.08 5.55 8.96
C TRP A 41 5.68 4.66 7.86
N LEU A 42 5.52 4.99 6.57
CA LEU A 42 6.20 4.26 5.49
C LEU A 42 7.72 4.12 5.68
N PRO A 43 8.44 5.15 6.20
CA PRO A 43 9.87 5.00 6.50
C PRO A 43 10.19 3.99 7.61
N LYS A 44 9.20 3.56 8.39
CA LYS A 44 9.38 2.57 9.47
C LYS A 44 9.37 1.12 8.96
N LEU A 45 8.93 0.90 7.72
CA LEU A 45 9.04 -0.43 7.10
C LEU A 45 10.51 -0.85 7.02
N SER A 46 10.77 -2.14 7.28
CA SER A 46 12.14 -2.68 7.35
C SER A 46 12.93 -2.48 6.06
N THR A 47 12.25 -2.43 4.92
CA THR A 47 12.83 -2.26 3.59
C THR A 47 13.02 -0.80 3.18
N ASN A 48 12.37 0.15 3.85
CA ASN A 48 12.37 1.54 3.47
C ASN A 48 13.43 2.35 4.24
N LYS A 49 13.98 3.35 3.56
CA LYS A 49 14.89 4.35 4.13
C LYS A 49 14.20 5.70 4.32
N GLY A 50 13.30 6.07 3.42
CA GLY A 50 12.64 7.36 3.50
C GLY A 50 11.56 7.57 2.45
N VAL A 51 10.76 8.62 2.68
CA VAL A 51 9.75 9.13 1.76
C VAL A 51 10.07 10.60 1.50
N ASP A 52 10.17 10.97 0.22
CA ASP A 52 10.42 12.34 -0.21
C ASP A 52 9.29 12.83 -1.11
N TYR A 53 8.84 14.05 -0.90
CA TYR A 53 7.79 14.71 -1.67
C TYR A 53 7.91 16.22 -1.55
N ASP A 54 7.28 16.94 -2.45
CA ASP A 54 7.19 18.41 -2.37
C ASP A 54 6.35 18.81 -1.15
N LYS A 55 6.94 19.61 -0.27
CA LYS A 55 6.34 20.05 1.00
C LYS A 55 5.33 21.21 0.85
N ASP A 56 4.76 21.37 -0.34
CA ASP A 56 3.83 22.43 -0.72
C ASP A 56 2.41 22.32 -0.13
N GLY A 57 2.26 21.58 0.95
CA GLY A 57 0.96 21.38 1.62
C GLY A 57 0.74 19.98 2.16
N VAL A 58 -0.53 19.56 2.23
CA VAL A 58 -0.91 18.25 2.78
C VAL A 58 -0.38 17.12 1.89
N PHE A 59 0.26 16.13 2.50
CA PHE A 59 0.75 14.97 1.77
C PHE A 59 -0.37 14.22 1.07
N PHE A 60 -1.43 13.88 1.79
CA PHE A 60 -2.50 13.04 1.31
C PHE A 60 -3.48 13.82 0.43
N LYS A 61 -3.29 13.73 -0.87
CA LYS A 61 -4.21 14.26 -1.89
C LYS A 61 -4.06 13.46 -3.18
N GLN A 62 -5.14 13.34 -3.92
CA GLN A 62 -5.11 12.75 -5.27
C GLN A 62 -4.13 13.52 -6.17
N GLY A 63 -3.35 12.79 -6.96
CA GLY A 63 -2.29 13.34 -7.81
C GLY A 63 -0.99 13.67 -7.06
N ARG A 64 -0.88 13.38 -5.76
CA ARG A 64 0.36 13.57 -4.99
C ARG A 64 1.44 12.64 -5.51
N LYS A 65 2.51 13.21 -6.02
CA LYS A 65 3.74 12.50 -6.39
C LYS A 65 4.72 12.49 -5.23
N TYR A 66 5.35 11.33 -5.01
CA TYR A 66 6.35 11.14 -3.97
C TYR A 66 7.31 10.02 -4.34
N LYS A 67 8.43 9.95 -3.65
CA LYS A 67 9.46 8.92 -3.85
C LYS A 67 9.61 8.11 -2.58
N VAL A 68 9.65 6.79 -2.73
CA VAL A 68 10.02 5.89 -1.64
C VAL A 68 11.39 5.33 -1.98
N THR A 69 12.35 5.55 -1.08
CA THR A 69 13.71 5.02 -1.24
C THR A 69 13.89 3.81 -0.33
N SER A 70 14.29 2.68 -0.91
CA SER A 70 14.64 1.49 -0.14
C SER A 70 15.99 1.60 0.53
N LYS A 71 16.28 0.71 1.49
CA LYS A 71 17.59 0.63 2.14
C LYS A 71 18.71 0.28 1.17
N GLU A 72 18.40 -0.46 0.11
CA GLU A 72 19.34 -0.77 -0.98
C GLU A 72 19.51 0.38 -1.98
N GLY A 73 18.82 1.51 -1.77
CA GLY A 73 18.93 2.69 -2.63
C GLY A 73 18.05 2.65 -3.88
N VAL A 74 17.13 1.69 -3.98
CA VAL A 74 16.12 1.68 -5.05
C VAL A 74 15.09 2.77 -4.78
N VAL A 75 14.81 3.60 -5.78
CA VAL A 75 13.82 4.67 -5.69
C VAL A 75 12.59 4.27 -6.51
N MET A 76 11.43 4.24 -5.85
CA MET A 76 10.13 4.08 -6.49
C MET A 76 9.47 5.44 -6.63
N ASP A 77 9.23 5.85 -7.86
CA ASP A 77 8.40 7.03 -8.17
C ASP A 77 6.94 6.65 -8.02
N SER A 78 6.25 7.31 -7.09
CA SER A 78 4.90 6.94 -6.67
C SER A 78 3.92 8.10 -6.83
N GLU A 79 2.65 7.77 -7.06
CA GLU A 79 1.55 8.74 -7.13
C GLU A 79 0.32 8.19 -6.41
N ILE A 80 -0.31 9.02 -5.56
CA ILE A 80 -1.67 8.74 -5.07
C ILE A 80 -2.62 8.98 -6.25
N TYR A 81 -2.96 7.90 -6.97
CA TYR A 81 -3.71 7.95 -8.21
C TYR A 81 -5.18 8.29 -7.99
N SER A 82 -5.81 7.65 -7.00
CA SER A 82 -7.19 7.93 -6.61
C SER A 82 -7.39 7.86 -5.11
N VAL A 83 -8.36 8.63 -4.63
CA VAL A 83 -8.83 8.65 -3.23
C VAL A 83 -10.34 8.55 -3.24
N ASP A 84 -10.88 7.53 -2.60
CA ASP A 84 -12.30 7.34 -2.37
C ASP A 84 -12.58 7.46 -0.85
N GLU A 85 -12.91 8.67 -0.41
CA GLU A 85 -13.19 8.95 1.01
C GLU A 85 -14.46 8.22 1.48
N ALA A 86 -15.45 7.99 0.62
CA ALA A 86 -16.70 7.33 0.99
C ALA A 86 -16.49 5.85 1.29
N ASN A 87 -15.62 5.18 0.55
CA ASN A 87 -15.25 3.77 0.74
C ASN A 87 -13.96 3.57 1.53
N MET A 88 -13.31 4.67 1.96
CA MET A 88 -12.01 4.66 2.65
C MET A 88 -10.96 3.82 1.90
N GLU A 89 -10.84 4.09 0.61
CA GLU A 89 -9.94 3.37 -0.29
C GLU A 89 -9.01 4.36 -1.01
N ILE A 90 -7.76 3.94 -1.19
CA ILE A 90 -6.79 4.63 -2.05
C ILE A 90 -6.19 3.67 -3.06
N GLU A 91 -5.84 4.20 -4.22
CA GLU A 91 -5.03 3.53 -5.20
C GLU A 91 -3.73 4.32 -5.44
N ILE A 92 -2.61 3.63 -5.39
CA ILE A 92 -1.27 4.19 -5.59
C ILE A 92 -0.64 3.48 -6.77
N HIS A 93 -0.13 4.25 -7.72
CA HIS A 93 0.71 3.77 -8.80
C HIS A 93 2.16 4.07 -8.47
N ALA A 94 3.04 3.11 -8.66
CA ALA A 94 4.46 3.29 -8.46
C ALA A 94 5.26 2.63 -9.58
N GLU A 95 6.42 3.21 -9.89
CA GLU A 95 7.29 2.66 -10.92
C GLU A 95 8.78 2.84 -10.57
N HIS A 96 9.56 1.87 -11.01
CA HIS A 96 11.01 1.94 -11.04
C HIS A 96 11.51 1.28 -12.32
N LYS A 97 12.13 2.06 -13.22
CA LYS A 97 12.54 1.58 -14.55
C LYS A 97 11.35 0.97 -15.31
N HIS A 98 11.38 -0.35 -15.53
CA HIS A 98 10.33 -1.08 -16.25
C HIS A 98 9.32 -1.77 -15.31
N LEU A 99 9.58 -1.76 -14.00
CA LEU A 99 8.67 -2.34 -13.01
C LEU A 99 7.61 -1.31 -12.66
N LYS A 100 6.35 -1.69 -12.88
CA LYS A 100 5.18 -0.94 -12.44
C LYS A 100 4.46 -1.71 -11.36
N SER A 101 3.88 -1.00 -10.40
CA SER A 101 3.04 -1.60 -9.38
C SER A 101 1.78 -0.76 -9.17
N ILE A 102 0.70 -1.45 -8.83
CA ILE A 102 -0.57 -0.87 -8.41
C ILE A 102 -0.85 -1.38 -7.01
N LEU A 103 -0.97 -0.45 -6.07
CA LEU A 103 -1.27 -0.72 -4.68
C LEU A 103 -2.64 -0.14 -4.35
N LYS A 104 -3.52 -0.95 -3.74
CA LYS A 104 -4.77 -0.47 -3.15
C LYS A 104 -4.75 -0.73 -1.65
N CYS A 105 -5.15 0.27 -0.87
CA CYS A 105 -5.37 0.14 0.55
C CYS A 105 -6.79 0.55 0.88
N ARG A 106 -7.45 -0.23 1.74
CA ARG A 106 -8.83 0.02 2.14
C ARG A 106 -9.02 -0.26 3.63
N VAL A 107 -9.86 0.54 4.26
CA VAL A 107 -10.35 0.29 5.62
C VAL A 107 -11.82 -0.07 5.55
N ILE A 108 -12.22 -1.17 6.20
CA ILE A 108 -13.61 -1.65 6.22
C ILE A 108 -14.07 -1.68 7.67
N ASP A 109 -15.15 -0.95 7.95
CA ASP A 109 -15.77 -0.95 9.28
C ASP A 109 -16.42 -2.31 9.55
N LEU A 110 -16.12 -2.90 10.70
CA LEU A 110 -16.73 -4.14 11.19
C LEU A 110 -17.64 -3.89 12.41
N GLY A 111 -17.78 -2.62 12.83
CA GLY A 111 -18.51 -2.25 14.04
C GLY A 111 -17.70 -2.45 15.33
N ASN A 112 -18.27 -1.99 16.46
CA ASN A 112 -17.66 -2.17 17.79
C ASN A 112 -16.21 -1.73 17.92
N LYS A 113 -15.82 -0.62 17.27
CA LYS A 113 -14.45 -0.11 17.22
C LYS A 113 -13.45 -1.11 16.64
N THR A 114 -13.91 -1.96 15.73
CA THR A 114 -13.09 -2.94 15.02
C THR A 114 -13.18 -2.66 13.53
N CYS A 115 -12.08 -2.72 12.82
CA CYS A 115 -12.04 -2.59 11.38
C CYS A 115 -11.12 -3.62 10.73
N LYS A 116 -11.23 -3.76 9.42
CA LYS A 116 -10.35 -4.58 8.62
C LYS A 116 -9.47 -3.68 7.75
N LEU A 117 -8.17 -3.82 7.90
CA LEU A 117 -7.18 -3.24 7.01
C LEU A 117 -6.97 -4.20 5.84
N MET A 118 -6.96 -3.67 4.63
CA MET A 118 -6.73 -4.47 3.42
C MET A 118 -5.71 -3.78 2.53
N ARG A 119 -4.75 -4.57 2.04
CA ARG A 119 -3.76 -4.15 1.06
C ARG A 119 -3.75 -5.12 -0.10
N THR A 120 -3.86 -4.59 -1.31
CA THR A 120 -3.75 -5.35 -2.55
C THR A 120 -2.62 -4.77 -3.38
N GLN A 121 -1.66 -5.59 -3.79
CA GLN A 121 -0.52 -5.21 -4.61
C GLN A 121 -0.50 -6.03 -5.88
N GLY A 122 -0.38 -5.37 -7.03
CA GLY A 122 -0.25 -6.00 -8.33
C GLY A 122 0.89 -5.40 -9.15
N TYR A 123 1.45 -6.21 -10.04
CA TYR A 123 2.53 -5.82 -10.94
C TYR A 123 2.09 -6.08 -12.38
N PRO A 124 1.54 -5.06 -13.08
CA PRO A 124 1.10 -5.19 -14.45
C PRO A 124 2.29 -5.30 -15.42
N GLY A 125 2.05 -5.95 -16.56
CA GLY A 125 3.03 -6.09 -17.62
C GLY A 125 3.90 -7.34 -17.49
N TRP A 126 4.59 -7.68 -18.60
CA TRP A 126 5.44 -8.87 -18.67
C TRP A 126 6.62 -8.81 -17.67
N PHE A 127 7.15 -7.63 -17.40
CA PHE A 127 8.21 -7.44 -16.43
C PHE A 127 7.71 -7.72 -15.00
N GLY A 128 6.46 -7.38 -14.69
CA GLY A 128 5.80 -7.74 -13.44
C GLY A 128 5.65 -9.24 -13.27
N VAL A 129 5.33 -9.98 -14.33
CA VAL A 129 5.26 -11.46 -14.31
C VAL A 129 6.61 -12.07 -13.96
N ILE A 130 7.69 -11.59 -14.57
CA ILE A 130 9.06 -12.04 -14.27
C ILE A 130 9.42 -11.68 -12.82
N PHE A 131 9.17 -10.45 -12.41
CA PHE A 131 9.45 -9.99 -11.05
C PHE A 131 8.76 -10.87 -10.01
N THR A 132 7.47 -11.13 -10.17
CA THR A 132 6.70 -11.95 -9.21
C THR A 132 7.13 -13.41 -9.18
N ALA A 133 7.66 -13.94 -10.28
CA ALA A 133 8.20 -15.29 -10.31
C ALA A 133 9.46 -15.45 -9.42
N PHE A 134 10.30 -14.43 -9.35
CA PHE A 134 11.55 -14.45 -8.59
C PHE A 134 11.43 -13.90 -7.16
N TRP A 135 10.59 -12.89 -6.93
CA TRP A 135 10.51 -12.17 -5.65
C TRP A 135 9.17 -12.29 -4.92
N GLY A 136 8.25 -13.13 -5.41
CA GLY A 136 6.90 -13.23 -4.85
C GLY A 136 6.84 -13.63 -3.37
N LYS A 137 7.80 -14.39 -2.84
CA LYS A 137 7.86 -14.72 -1.40
C LYS A 137 8.24 -13.51 -0.55
N ARG A 138 9.13 -12.67 -1.03
CA ARG A 138 9.53 -11.42 -0.36
C ARG A 138 8.36 -10.45 -0.29
N GLU A 139 7.61 -10.31 -1.39
CA GLU A 139 6.41 -9.48 -1.45
C GLU A 139 5.36 -9.85 -0.40
N SER A 140 5.18 -11.13 -0.14
CA SER A 140 4.26 -11.60 0.91
C SER A 140 4.64 -11.09 2.30
N GLY A 141 5.93 -11.14 2.65
CA GLY A 141 6.44 -10.64 3.92
C GLY A 141 6.31 -9.12 4.04
N GLU A 142 6.64 -8.40 2.98
CA GLU A 142 6.54 -6.92 2.96
C GLU A 142 5.09 -6.45 3.05
N THR A 143 4.16 -7.19 2.46
CA THR A 143 2.72 -6.87 2.55
C THR A 143 2.19 -7.05 3.96
N ALA A 144 2.58 -8.12 4.66
CA ALA A 144 2.20 -8.33 6.05
C ALA A 144 2.78 -7.25 6.98
N GLU A 145 4.07 -6.93 6.83
CA GLU A 145 4.72 -5.86 7.60
C GLU A 145 4.05 -4.50 7.37
N TYR A 146 3.61 -4.21 6.15
CA TYR A 146 2.90 -2.97 5.83
C TYR A 146 1.64 -2.80 6.70
N LEU A 147 0.84 -3.85 6.86
CA LEU A 147 -0.36 -3.82 7.72
C LEU A 147 0.00 -3.72 9.20
N ASP A 148 1.09 -4.35 9.63
CA ASP A 148 1.56 -4.28 11.01
C ASP A 148 2.01 -2.87 11.37
N VAL A 149 2.81 -2.23 10.54
CA VAL A 149 3.28 -0.85 10.75
C VAL A 149 2.14 0.16 10.70
N TRP A 150 1.19 -0.04 9.78
CA TRP A 150 -0.02 0.77 9.72
C TRP A 150 -0.84 0.65 11.00
N GLU A 151 -1.10 -0.57 11.49
CA GLU A 151 -1.80 -0.80 12.76
C GLU A 151 -1.08 -0.14 13.92
N GLU A 152 0.23 -0.34 14.07
CA GLU A 152 1.02 0.23 15.16
C GLU A 152 0.96 1.78 15.14
N TYR A 153 1.04 2.39 13.96
CA TYR A 153 0.87 3.83 13.85
C TYR A 153 -0.55 4.27 14.22
N ALA A 154 -1.58 3.57 13.75
CA ALA A 154 -2.97 3.88 14.10
C ALA A 154 -3.20 3.81 15.62
N LYS A 155 -2.59 2.86 16.33
CA LYS A 155 -2.66 2.80 17.80
C LYS A 155 -2.09 4.03 18.47
N THR A 156 -1.08 4.68 17.91
CA THR A 156 -0.53 5.92 18.47
C THR A 156 -1.50 7.10 18.37
N LEU A 157 -2.49 7.03 17.49
CA LEU A 157 -3.51 8.06 17.29
C LEU A 157 -4.73 7.89 18.21
N LEU A 158 -4.80 6.80 18.99
CA LEU A 158 -5.87 6.55 19.95
C LEU A 158 -5.73 7.37 21.26
N ASN A 159 -4.57 7.96 21.50
CA ASN A 159 -4.24 8.70 22.73
C ASN A 159 -4.45 10.19 22.60
#